data_27bf46d8feb9a6122185227eb6d080ce
#
_entry.id   27bf46d8feb9a6122185227eb6d080ce
#
_cell.length_a   1.000
_cell.length_b   1.000
_cell.length_c   1.000
_cell.angle_alpha   90.00
_cell.angle_beta   90.00
_cell.angle_gamma   90.00
#
_symmetry.space_group_name_H-M   'P 1'
#
loop_
_entity.id
_entity.type
_entity.pdbx_description
1 polymer ?
#
loop_
_entity_poly.entity_id
_entity_poly.type
_entity_poly.pdbx_seq_one_letter_code
_entity_poly.pdbx_strand_id
1 'polypeptide(L)'
;MKINFIVPEITRTGGMNIIFQYANRLLERGHDVELYSPIIPFNLHKNGIRWYYFKYQVKSLLRWLRYGRGSIPPNMYPYKFKINFVPIMLNTFVRDADVSIATSWPTSYPVYHFSPSKGRKYYLIQDYEIWNANVKLVDRSYTLPLKRVVCSKHMQKLLCDKFGSDSELIYIGLDRNRFYN
;
A
#
# COMPACT_ATOMS: atom_id res chain seq x y z
N MET A 1 17.87 -4.87 6.36
CA MET A 1 17.45 -3.64 5.67
C MET A 1 16.26 -3.05 6.39
N LYS A 2 16.11 -1.72 6.36
CA LYS A 2 14.88 -1.01 6.78
C LYS A 2 13.92 -0.93 5.61
N ILE A 3 12.70 -1.43 5.78
CA ILE A 3 11.68 -1.50 4.73
C ILE A 3 10.39 -0.83 5.21
N ASN A 4 9.88 0.10 4.41
CA ASN A 4 8.61 0.78 4.67
C ASN A 4 7.56 0.33 3.67
N PHE A 5 6.43 -0.20 4.17
CA PHE A 5 5.22 -0.41 3.36
C PHE A 5 4.30 0.80 3.51
N ILE A 6 3.85 1.36 2.39
CA ILE A 6 2.95 2.50 2.34
C ILE A 6 1.60 2.02 1.83
N VAL A 7 0.59 2.01 2.71
CA VAL A 7 -0.76 1.54 2.39
C VAL A 7 -1.77 2.69 2.34
N PRO A 8 -2.83 2.59 1.53
CA PRO A 8 -3.84 3.66 1.43
C PRO A 8 -4.70 3.76 2.70
N GLU A 9 -4.99 2.63 3.31
CA GLU A 9 -5.72 2.46 4.57
C GLU A 9 -5.57 1.01 5.04
N ILE A 10 -5.92 0.75 6.30
CA ILE A 10 -5.92 -0.62 6.83
C ILE A 10 -7.36 -1.14 6.82
N THR A 11 -7.63 -2.08 5.90
CA THR A 11 -8.94 -2.69 5.70
C THR A 11 -8.85 -4.20 5.72
N ARG A 12 -9.98 -4.85 6.00
CA ARG A 12 -10.08 -6.32 5.99
C ARG A 12 -10.30 -6.84 4.56
N THR A 13 -9.28 -6.74 3.72
CA THR A 13 -9.31 -7.20 2.33
C THR A 13 -8.24 -8.25 2.07
N GLY A 14 -8.42 -9.04 1.01
CA GLY A 14 -7.41 -10.01 0.56
C GLY A 14 -6.07 -9.34 0.25
N GLY A 15 -6.10 -8.20 -0.44
CA GLY A 15 -4.91 -7.44 -0.77
C GLY A 15 -4.12 -6.98 0.47
N MET A 16 -4.81 -6.49 1.50
CA MET A 16 -4.15 -6.10 2.74
C MET A 16 -3.55 -7.31 3.49
N ASN A 17 -4.23 -8.46 3.48
CA ASN A 17 -3.68 -9.69 4.06
C ASN A 17 -2.38 -10.11 3.36
N ILE A 18 -2.27 -9.97 2.05
CA ILE A 18 -1.04 -10.24 1.29
C ILE A 18 0.09 -9.32 1.73
N ILE A 19 -0.19 -8.02 1.88
CA ILE A 19 0.80 -7.04 2.36
C ILE A 19 1.30 -7.43 3.75
N PHE A 20 0.40 -7.83 4.64
CA PHE A 20 0.76 -8.27 6.00
C PHE A 20 1.62 -9.54 5.99
N GLN A 21 1.31 -10.50 5.11
CA GLN A 21 2.13 -11.71 4.93
C GLN A 21 3.53 -11.34 4.45
N TYR A 22 3.67 -10.51 3.42
CA TYR A 22 4.98 -10.07 2.94
C TYR A 22 5.77 -9.34 4.02
N ALA A 23 5.14 -8.42 4.75
CA ALA A 23 5.78 -7.67 5.83
C ALA A 23 6.28 -8.60 6.95
N ASN A 24 5.46 -9.57 7.38
CA ASN A 24 5.88 -10.58 8.37
C ASN A 24 7.04 -11.45 7.86
N ARG A 25 6.97 -11.94 6.61
CA ARG A 25 8.01 -12.80 6.04
C ARG A 25 9.34 -12.07 5.88
N LEU A 26 9.31 -10.79 5.57
CA LEU A 26 10.52 -9.96 5.54
C LEU A 26 11.07 -9.72 6.95
N LEU A 27 10.20 -9.49 7.93
CA LEU A 27 10.60 -9.39 9.34
C LEU A 27 11.26 -10.69 9.83
N GLU A 28 10.67 -11.85 9.53
CA GLU A 28 11.20 -13.18 9.88
C GLU A 28 12.57 -13.46 9.21
N ARG A 29 12.86 -12.81 8.09
CA ARG A 29 14.18 -12.86 7.42
C ARG A 29 15.19 -11.85 7.97
N GLY A 30 14.88 -11.18 9.10
CA GLY A 30 15.78 -10.25 9.78
C GLY A 30 15.78 -8.83 9.20
N HIS A 31 14.77 -8.45 8.42
CA HIS A 31 14.60 -7.06 8.00
C HIS A 31 13.82 -6.26 9.06
N ASP A 32 14.11 -4.97 9.17
CA ASP A 32 13.36 -4.03 10.02
C ASP A 32 12.20 -3.44 9.21
N VAL A 33 10.99 -3.92 9.47
CA VAL A 33 9.80 -3.62 8.65
C VAL A 33 8.83 -2.74 9.42
N GLU A 34 8.41 -1.64 8.79
CA GLU A 34 7.31 -0.80 9.28
C GLU A 34 6.25 -0.57 8.19
N LEU A 35 5.00 -0.45 8.62
CA LEU A 35 3.87 -0.12 7.75
C LEU A 35 3.34 1.26 8.12
N TYR A 36 3.05 2.07 7.11
CA TYR A 36 2.52 3.43 7.23
C TYR A 36 1.15 3.53 6.58
N SER A 37 0.18 4.01 7.36
CA SER A 37 -1.19 4.27 6.91
C SER A 37 -1.59 5.70 7.25
N PRO A 38 -2.17 6.48 6.32
CA PRO A 38 -2.66 7.81 6.65
C PRO A 38 -3.93 7.73 7.51
N ILE A 39 -4.07 8.66 8.47
CA ILE A 39 -5.29 8.84 9.26
C ILE A 39 -6.40 9.39 8.36
N ILE A 40 -6.04 10.34 7.49
CA ILE A 40 -6.90 10.85 6.44
C ILE A 40 -6.66 10.01 5.19
N PRO A 41 -7.57 9.09 4.83
CA PRO A 41 -7.36 8.17 3.72
C PRO A 41 -7.30 8.91 2.38
N PHE A 42 -6.63 8.28 1.40
CA PHE A 42 -6.54 8.81 0.05
C PHE A 42 -7.92 8.90 -0.62
N ASN A 43 -8.12 9.91 -1.47
CA ASN A 43 -9.31 9.98 -2.31
C ASN A 43 -9.19 8.97 -3.46
N LEU A 44 -9.93 7.88 -3.37
CA LEU A 44 -9.94 6.80 -4.36
C LEU A 44 -11.05 6.96 -5.42
N HIS A 45 -11.96 7.93 -5.26
CA HIS A 45 -13.15 8.03 -6.08
C HIS A 45 -12.97 8.79 -7.39
N LYS A 46 -13.67 8.32 -8.43
CA LYS A 46 -13.66 8.80 -9.82
C LYS A 46 -13.99 10.30 -9.97
N ASN A 47 -14.81 10.86 -9.10
CA ASN A 47 -15.43 12.17 -9.29
C ASN A 47 -14.91 13.27 -8.34
N GLY A 48 -13.70 13.16 -7.80
CA GLY A 48 -13.10 14.21 -6.98
C GLY A 48 -13.73 14.35 -5.59
N ILE A 49 -13.55 15.53 -4.99
CA ILE A 49 -14.02 15.82 -3.64
C ILE A 49 -15.55 15.91 -3.63
N ARG A 50 -16.20 14.87 -3.11
CA ARG A 50 -17.64 14.90 -2.82
C ARG A 50 -17.85 14.97 -1.33
N TRP A 51 -18.99 15.54 -0.92
CA TRP A 51 -19.43 15.65 0.49
C TRP A 51 -19.37 14.29 1.23
N TYR A 52 -19.68 13.19 0.52
CA TYR A 52 -19.54 11.83 1.04
C TYR A 52 -18.11 11.50 1.46
N TYR A 53 -17.11 11.91 0.67
CA TYR A 53 -15.71 11.67 0.96
C TYR A 53 -15.22 12.48 2.16
N PHE A 54 -15.65 13.74 2.28
CA PHE A 54 -15.38 14.56 3.44
C PHE A 54 -15.93 13.92 4.73
N LYS A 55 -17.19 13.45 4.72
CA LYS A 55 -17.77 12.69 5.82
C LYS A 55 -16.95 11.45 6.17
N TYR A 56 -16.44 10.73 5.18
CA TYR A 56 -15.60 9.55 5.40
C TYR A 56 -14.26 9.91 6.04
N GLN A 57 -13.61 10.98 5.63
CA GLN A 57 -12.36 11.47 6.24
C GLN A 57 -12.57 11.89 7.69
N VAL A 58 -13.63 12.68 7.95
CA VAL A 58 -13.99 13.10 9.32
C VAL A 58 -14.28 11.87 10.19
N LYS A 59 -15.05 10.91 9.69
CA LYS A 59 -15.33 9.66 10.42
C LYS A 59 -14.06 8.86 10.71
N SER A 60 -13.13 8.80 9.77
CA SER A 60 -11.84 8.12 9.96
C SER A 60 -10.99 8.82 11.03
N LEU A 61 -10.93 10.14 10.99
CA LEU A 61 -10.23 10.94 12.01
C LEU A 61 -10.85 10.76 13.40
N LEU A 62 -12.19 10.85 13.51
CA LEU A 62 -12.90 10.64 14.77
C LEU A 62 -12.69 9.21 15.31
N ARG A 63 -12.70 8.22 14.44
CA ARG A 63 -12.39 6.84 14.81
C ARG A 63 -10.97 6.72 15.35
N TRP A 64 -10.00 7.35 14.68
CA TRP A 64 -8.63 7.33 15.16
C TRP A 64 -8.46 8.05 16.49
N LEU A 65 -9.09 9.23 16.68
CA LEU A 65 -9.08 9.97 17.94
C LEU A 65 -9.69 9.14 19.09
N ARG A 66 -10.75 8.36 18.80
CA ARG A 66 -11.43 7.55 19.81
C ARG A 66 -10.70 6.25 20.15
N TYR A 67 -10.12 5.61 19.18
CA TYR A 67 -9.57 4.25 19.33
C TYR A 67 -8.06 4.16 19.13
N GLY A 68 -7.40 5.21 18.65
CA GLY A 68 -5.96 5.22 18.38
C GLY A 68 -5.53 4.03 17.54
N ARG A 69 -4.58 3.23 18.06
CA ARG A 69 -4.14 1.97 17.41
C ARG A 69 -5.25 0.92 17.29
N GLY A 70 -6.32 1.01 18.06
CA GLY A 70 -7.50 0.16 17.95
C GLY A 70 -8.37 0.42 16.73
N SER A 71 -7.98 1.36 15.85
CA SER A 71 -8.62 1.54 14.53
C SER A 71 -8.31 0.42 13.53
N ILE A 72 -7.41 -0.50 13.87
CA ILE A 72 -7.14 -1.70 13.08
C ILE A 72 -8.36 -2.63 13.20
N PRO A 73 -8.94 -3.07 12.07
CA PRO A 73 -10.08 -3.97 12.11
C PRO A 73 -9.77 -5.25 12.92
N PRO A 74 -10.72 -5.76 13.71
CA PRO A 74 -10.56 -7.05 14.37
C PRO A 74 -10.40 -8.17 13.32
N ASN A 75 -9.75 -9.25 13.70
CA ASN A 75 -9.52 -10.42 12.84
C ASN A 75 -8.72 -10.12 11.55
N MET A 76 -7.83 -9.12 11.60
CA MET A 76 -6.81 -8.95 10.57
C MET A 76 -5.84 -10.13 10.59
N TYR A 77 -5.11 -10.31 9.48
CA TYR A 77 -3.99 -11.25 9.45
C TYR A 77 -3.02 -10.91 10.59
N PRO A 78 -2.57 -11.89 11.39
CA PRO A 78 -1.62 -11.65 12.47
C PRO A 78 -0.37 -10.92 11.97
N TYR A 79 0.07 -9.91 12.70
CA TYR A 79 1.24 -9.12 12.33
C TYR A 79 2.18 -8.92 13.52
N LYS A 80 3.48 -8.84 13.23
CA LYS A 80 4.56 -8.64 14.22
C LYS A 80 5.33 -7.34 13.99
N PHE A 81 5.10 -6.68 12.86
CA PHE A 81 5.74 -5.42 12.50
C PHE A 81 5.00 -4.22 13.10
N LYS A 82 5.70 -3.09 13.15
CA LYS A 82 5.12 -1.83 13.65
C LYS A 82 4.22 -1.18 12.60
N ILE A 83 3.05 -0.71 13.04
CA ILE A 83 2.10 0.07 12.22
C ILE A 83 2.11 1.51 12.73
N ASN A 84 2.38 2.44 11.81
CA ASN A 84 2.40 3.88 12.05
C ASN A 84 1.21 4.54 11.37
N PHE A 85 0.36 5.18 12.17
CA PHE A 85 -0.67 6.06 11.64
C PHE A 85 -0.12 7.48 11.55
N VAL A 86 -0.10 8.04 10.34
CA VAL A 86 0.39 9.39 10.06
C VAL A 86 -0.76 10.29 9.61
N PRO A 87 -0.74 11.60 9.90
CA PRO A 87 -1.83 12.50 9.51
C PRO A 87 -2.16 12.40 8.03
N ILE A 88 -1.14 12.60 7.21
CA ILE A 88 -1.17 12.47 5.75
C ILE A 88 0.15 11.82 5.29
N MET A 89 0.18 11.25 4.09
CA MET A 89 1.37 10.57 3.59
C MET A 89 2.39 11.56 2.99
N LEU A 90 3.24 12.11 3.85
CA LEU A 90 4.32 13.01 3.49
C LEU A 90 5.68 12.44 3.90
N ASN A 91 6.72 12.90 3.23
CA ASN A 91 8.11 12.51 3.47
C ASN A 91 8.54 12.66 4.94
N THR A 92 8.09 13.71 5.63
CA THR A 92 8.44 14.02 7.02
C THR A 92 7.87 13.04 8.04
N PHE A 93 6.79 12.34 7.71
CA PHE A 93 6.13 11.39 8.61
C PHE A 93 6.58 9.94 8.42
N VAL A 94 7.41 9.69 7.41
CA VAL A 94 7.94 8.34 7.12
C VAL A 94 9.42 8.32 7.48
N ARG A 95 9.87 7.30 8.22
CA ARG A 95 11.28 7.16 8.59
C ARG A 95 12.17 6.95 7.37
N ASP A 96 13.47 7.23 7.54
CA ASP A 96 14.48 6.84 6.56
C ASP A 96 14.61 5.32 6.48
N ALA A 97 14.79 4.82 5.27
CA ALA A 97 14.80 3.39 4.99
C ALA A 97 15.67 3.04 3.77
N ASP A 98 15.96 1.77 3.60
CA ASP A 98 16.65 1.26 2.40
C ASP A 98 15.67 1.04 1.23
N VAL A 99 14.38 0.80 1.59
CA VAL A 99 13.31 0.50 0.62
C VAL A 99 11.98 1.09 1.09
N SER A 100 11.26 1.74 0.17
CA SER A 100 9.87 2.16 0.35
C SER A 100 8.98 1.54 -0.73
N ILE A 101 7.90 0.87 -0.31
CA ILE A 101 7.01 0.10 -1.17
C ILE A 101 5.61 0.70 -1.17
N ALA A 102 5.19 1.25 -2.31
CA ALA A 102 3.79 1.60 -2.56
C ALA A 102 2.97 0.31 -2.78
N THR A 103 1.75 0.24 -2.26
CA THR A 103 0.93 -0.97 -2.33
C THR A 103 -0.39 -0.81 -3.08
N SER A 104 -0.65 0.40 -3.58
CA SER A 104 -1.83 0.75 -4.37
C SER A 104 -1.55 1.99 -5.21
N TRP A 105 -2.36 2.26 -6.23
CA TRP A 105 -2.15 3.40 -7.12
C TRP A 105 -2.03 4.76 -6.39
N PRO A 106 -2.86 5.10 -5.36
CA PRO A 106 -2.72 6.40 -4.70
C PRO A 106 -1.46 6.52 -3.85
N THR A 107 -0.93 5.41 -3.35
CA THR A 107 0.32 5.41 -2.56
C THR A 107 1.57 5.53 -3.43
N SER A 108 1.46 5.23 -4.73
CA SER A 108 2.58 5.36 -5.66
C SER A 108 3.06 6.81 -5.81
N TYR A 109 2.13 7.76 -5.77
CA TYR A 109 2.44 9.19 -5.90
C TYR A 109 3.30 9.72 -4.74
N PRO A 110 2.92 9.59 -3.47
CA PRO A 110 3.79 10.04 -2.38
C PRO A 110 5.12 9.28 -2.35
N VAL A 111 5.13 7.96 -2.61
CA VAL A 111 6.39 7.19 -2.67
C VAL A 111 7.29 7.72 -3.78
N TYR A 112 6.76 8.05 -4.94
CA TYR A 112 7.52 8.69 -6.01
C TYR A 112 8.19 9.99 -5.54
N HIS A 113 7.48 10.82 -4.79
CA HIS A 113 7.97 12.12 -4.29
C HIS A 113 8.83 12.02 -3.02
N PHE A 114 9.00 10.87 -2.42
CA PHE A 114 9.87 10.71 -1.26
C PHE A 114 11.32 11.07 -1.61
N SER A 115 12.03 11.64 -0.63
CA SER A 115 13.45 11.96 -0.73
C SER A 115 14.30 10.68 -0.92
N PRO A 116 15.55 10.81 -1.39
CA PRO A 116 16.48 9.68 -1.50
C PRO A 116 16.72 8.96 -0.17
N SER A 117 16.59 9.65 0.98
CA SER A 117 16.75 9.04 2.31
C SER A 117 15.71 7.94 2.61
N LYS A 118 14.60 7.88 1.85
CA LYS A 118 13.59 6.81 1.95
C LYS A 118 13.93 5.58 1.11
N GLY A 119 15.13 5.56 0.51
CA GLY A 119 15.71 4.44 -0.20
C GLY A 119 15.12 4.17 -1.58
N ARG A 120 15.32 2.94 -2.05
CA ARG A 120 14.79 2.49 -3.34
C ARG A 120 13.27 2.39 -3.30
N LYS A 121 12.63 2.85 -4.36
CA LYS A 121 11.18 2.99 -4.44
C LYS A 121 10.58 1.88 -5.31
N TYR A 122 9.68 1.11 -4.71
CA TYR A 122 8.97 0.02 -5.35
C TYR A 122 7.47 0.28 -5.39
N TYR A 123 6.80 -0.35 -6.33
CA TYR A 123 5.35 -0.39 -6.41
C TYR A 123 4.88 -1.84 -6.55
N LEU A 124 4.28 -2.37 -5.49
CA LEU A 124 3.65 -3.69 -5.46
C LEU A 124 2.24 -3.56 -6.01
N ILE A 125 2.01 -4.08 -7.20
CA ILE A 125 0.77 -4.00 -7.95
C ILE A 125 0.06 -5.34 -7.88
N GLN A 126 -1.08 -5.37 -7.21
CA GLN A 126 -1.84 -6.60 -7.02
C GLN A 126 -2.90 -6.80 -8.08
N ASP A 127 -3.47 -5.69 -8.59
CA ASP A 127 -4.52 -5.69 -9.60
C ASP A 127 -4.58 -4.35 -10.35
N TYR A 128 -5.39 -4.28 -11.42
CA TYR A 128 -5.70 -3.05 -12.12
C TYR A 128 -6.85 -2.31 -11.42
N GLU A 129 -6.51 -1.44 -10.48
CA GLU A 129 -7.40 -0.81 -9.49
C GLU A 129 -8.26 0.32 -10.08
N ILE A 130 -9.05 0.03 -11.13
CA ILE A 130 -9.89 1.04 -11.81
C ILE A 130 -11.31 1.16 -11.25
N TRP A 131 -11.71 0.30 -10.30
CA TRP A 131 -13.06 0.30 -9.72
C TRP A 131 -13.35 1.60 -8.97
N ASN A 132 -14.30 2.37 -9.46
CA ASN A 132 -14.67 3.68 -8.92
C ASN A 132 -13.52 4.70 -8.83
N ALA A 133 -12.38 4.43 -9.45
CA ALA A 133 -11.21 5.31 -9.48
C ALA A 133 -11.18 6.19 -10.72
N ASN A 134 -10.41 7.27 -10.68
CA ASN A 134 -10.08 8.03 -11.87
C ASN A 134 -9.06 7.24 -12.69
N VAL A 135 -9.52 6.63 -13.78
CA VAL A 135 -8.69 5.76 -14.66
C VAL A 135 -7.41 6.45 -15.11
N LYS A 136 -7.46 7.75 -15.46
CA LYS A 136 -6.27 8.50 -15.89
C LYS A 136 -5.20 8.57 -14.80
N LEU A 137 -5.61 8.72 -13.53
CA LEU A 137 -4.67 8.72 -12.41
C LEU A 137 -4.13 7.31 -12.15
N VAL A 138 -4.97 6.29 -12.21
CA VAL A 138 -4.52 4.90 -12.09
C VAL A 138 -3.49 4.57 -13.18
N ASP A 139 -3.82 4.85 -14.44
CA ASP A 139 -2.92 4.60 -15.58
C ASP A 139 -1.58 5.34 -15.42
N ARG A 140 -1.63 6.63 -15.04
CA ARG A 140 -0.42 7.41 -14.78
C ARG A 140 0.43 6.83 -13.64
N SER A 141 -0.17 6.20 -12.63
CA SER A 141 0.59 5.60 -11.53
C SER A 141 1.52 4.48 -12.01
N TYR A 142 1.13 3.76 -13.05
CA TYR A 142 1.93 2.67 -13.63
C TYR A 142 3.10 3.14 -14.49
N THR A 143 3.12 4.40 -14.91
CA THR A 143 4.23 5.00 -15.67
C THR A 143 5.22 5.77 -14.78
N LEU A 144 4.97 5.90 -13.49
CA LEU A 144 5.92 6.52 -12.57
C LEU A 144 7.23 5.73 -12.53
N PRO A 145 8.40 6.37 -12.36
CA PRO A 145 9.70 5.71 -12.33
C PRO A 145 9.94 4.97 -11.00
N LEU A 146 9.07 4.02 -10.70
CA LEU A 146 9.16 3.09 -9.58
C LEU A 146 9.50 1.70 -10.11
N LYS A 147 10.23 0.91 -9.32
CA LYS A 147 10.43 -0.51 -9.63
C LYS A 147 9.13 -1.26 -9.37
N ARG A 148 8.56 -1.84 -10.42
CA ARG A 148 7.24 -2.51 -10.35
C ARG A 148 7.41 -3.97 -10.02
N VAL A 149 6.58 -4.44 -9.08
CA VAL A 149 6.43 -5.84 -8.72
C VAL A 149 4.96 -6.19 -8.90
N VAL A 150 4.67 -7.24 -9.65
CA VAL A 150 3.30 -7.71 -9.92
C VAL A 150 3.09 -9.11 -9.38
N CYS A 151 1.85 -9.44 -9.06
CA CYS A 151 1.49 -10.73 -8.47
C CYS A 151 0.98 -11.76 -9.49
N SER A 152 0.80 -11.38 -10.76
CA SER A 152 0.29 -12.26 -11.80
C SER A 152 0.87 -11.96 -13.18
N LYS A 153 0.94 -12.99 -14.03
CA LYS A 153 1.31 -12.84 -15.45
C LYS A 153 0.36 -11.92 -16.20
N HIS A 154 -0.92 -11.92 -15.83
CA HIS A 154 -1.92 -11.04 -16.43
C HIS A 154 -1.53 -9.57 -16.21
N MET A 155 -1.22 -9.18 -14.96
CA MET A 155 -0.78 -7.83 -14.65
C MET A 155 0.55 -7.46 -15.33
N GLN A 156 1.50 -8.41 -15.38
CA GLN A 156 2.77 -8.21 -16.07
C GLN A 156 2.56 -7.87 -17.55
N LYS A 157 1.73 -8.69 -18.21
CA LYS A 157 1.37 -8.46 -19.63
C LYS A 157 0.62 -7.14 -19.82
N LEU A 158 -0.35 -6.82 -18.97
CA LEU A 158 -1.11 -5.57 -19.05
C LEU A 158 -0.18 -4.34 -18.93
N LEU A 159 0.77 -4.36 -17.99
CA LEU A 159 1.72 -3.26 -17.82
C LEU A 159 2.65 -3.09 -19.03
N CYS A 160 3.12 -4.19 -19.59
CA CYS A 160 3.93 -4.17 -20.81
C CYS A 160 3.14 -3.67 -22.00
N ASP A 161 1.98 -4.27 -22.30
CA ASP A 161 1.20 -4.01 -23.52
C ASP A 161 0.58 -2.59 -23.51
N LYS A 162 0.05 -2.17 -22.36
CA LYS A 162 -0.69 -0.89 -22.26
C LYS A 162 0.20 0.30 -21.93
N PHE A 163 1.27 0.10 -21.15
CA PHE A 163 2.06 1.20 -20.60
C PHE A 163 3.55 1.14 -20.98
N GLY A 164 3.98 0.11 -21.71
CA GLY A 164 5.41 -0.10 -22.04
C GLY A 164 6.28 -0.21 -20.78
N SER A 165 5.71 -0.70 -19.69
CA SER A 165 6.34 -0.70 -18.38
C SER A 165 6.78 -2.10 -17.98
N ASP A 166 8.10 -2.25 -17.74
CA ASP A 166 8.65 -3.49 -17.20
C ASP A 166 8.23 -3.72 -15.74
N SER A 167 8.09 -4.98 -15.37
CA SER A 167 7.76 -5.39 -14.00
C SER A 167 8.33 -6.76 -13.65
N GLU A 168 8.69 -6.94 -12.40
CA GLU A 168 9.09 -8.23 -11.84
C GLU A 168 7.86 -9.01 -11.37
N LEU A 169 7.78 -10.29 -11.72
CA LEU A 169 6.69 -11.18 -11.33
C LEU A 169 7.05 -11.91 -10.04
N ILE A 170 6.26 -11.70 -8.98
CA ILE A 170 6.34 -12.45 -7.72
C ILE A 170 4.96 -13.00 -7.41
N TYR A 171 4.77 -14.31 -7.54
CA TYR A 171 3.49 -14.93 -7.22
C TYR A 171 3.17 -14.83 -5.73
N ILE A 172 1.88 -14.67 -5.44
CA ILE A 172 1.38 -14.71 -4.06
C ILE A 172 1.53 -16.13 -3.53
N GLY A 173 2.29 -16.28 -2.45
CA GLY A 173 2.40 -17.55 -1.74
C GLY A 173 1.19 -17.81 -0.84
N LEU A 174 0.82 -19.08 -0.66
CA LEU A 174 -0.15 -19.50 0.32
C LEU A 174 0.53 -19.68 1.70
N ASP A 175 -0.10 -19.17 2.73
CA ASP A 175 0.30 -19.47 4.11
C ASP A 175 -0.21 -20.87 4.48
N ARG A 176 0.70 -21.85 4.41
CA ARG A 176 0.39 -23.26 4.68
C ARG A 176 -0.17 -23.49 6.09
N ASN A 177 0.28 -22.72 7.08
CA ASN A 177 -0.20 -22.84 8.46
C ASN A 177 -1.65 -22.41 8.64
N ARG A 178 -2.22 -21.67 7.68
CA ARG A 178 -3.57 -21.15 7.72
C ARG A 178 -4.55 -21.84 6.77
N PHE A 179 -4.06 -22.38 5.67
CA PHE A 179 -4.89 -22.93 4.58
C PHE A 179 -4.76 -24.42 4.36
N TYR A 180 -3.93 -25.10 5.16
CA TYR A 180 -3.84 -26.57 5.17
C TYR A 180 -4.06 -27.07 6.59
N ASN A 181 -5.11 -27.87 6.77
CA ASN A 181 -5.30 -28.73 7.93
C ASN A 181 -4.42 -29.98 7.76
#